data_d48019a105ef3d1ffec54d1aad24d241
#
_entry.id   d48019a105ef3d1ffec54d1aad24d241
#
_cell.length_a   1.000
_cell.length_b   1.000
_cell.length_c   1.000
_cell.angle_alpha   90.00
_cell.angle_beta   90.00
_cell.angle_gamma   90.00
#
_symmetry.space_group_name_H-M   'P 1'
#
loop_
_entity.id
_entity.type
_entity.pdbx_description
1 polymer ?
#
loop_
_entity_poly.entity_id
_entity_poly.type
_entity_poly.pdbx_seq_one_letter_code
_entity_poly.pdbx_strand_id
1 'polypeptide(L)'
;MTDTPRVLLVHAHPDDETITTGGTIAALVSEGAEVMVLTATRGEGGEVIPADLKQLEGDRAGLARVREQEIAEAMRALGVRMHTFLGGTTRTFEDSGMEWGPDGHARPAASMTDNALCATDVTTVARHIAAVIDALEPHAVITYAANGGYGHPDHVRVHEATTMAFDLAEWRTGRLLYVDTPTEV
;
A
#
# COMPACT_ATOMS: atom_id res chain seq x y z
N MET A 1 -27.31 -17.47 -6.13
CA MET A 1 -26.77 -16.59 -5.08
C MET A 1 -25.64 -15.85 -5.77
N THR A 2 -25.70 -14.53 -5.89
CA THR A 2 -24.59 -13.71 -6.43
C THR A 2 -23.47 -13.75 -5.40
N ASP A 3 -22.28 -14.18 -5.84
CA ASP A 3 -21.08 -14.19 -4.99
C ASP A 3 -20.78 -12.75 -4.54
N THR A 4 -20.44 -12.55 -3.26
CA THR A 4 -20.12 -11.23 -2.71
C THR A 4 -18.83 -10.74 -3.39
N PRO A 5 -18.81 -9.54 -4.00
CA PRO A 5 -17.59 -9.02 -4.60
C PRO A 5 -16.48 -8.89 -3.57
N ARG A 6 -15.29 -9.43 -3.87
CA ARG A 6 -14.07 -9.29 -3.06
C ARG A 6 -13.10 -8.37 -3.78
N VAL A 7 -12.59 -7.36 -3.08
CA VAL A 7 -11.66 -6.38 -3.65
C VAL A 7 -10.43 -6.26 -2.76
N LEU A 8 -9.25 -6.42 -3.36
CA LEU A 8 -7.96 -6.20 -2.72
C LEU A 8 -7.40 -4.85 -3.16
N LEU A 9 -7.08 -3.98 -2.19
CA LEU A 9 -6.31 -2.76 -2.45
C LEU A 9 -4.90 -2.94 -1.89
N VAL A 10 -3.88 -2.61 -2.69
CA VAL A 10 -2.46 -2.77 -2.32
C VAL A 10 -1.81 -1.39 -2.33
N HIS A 11 -1.39 -0.93 -1.15
CA HIS A 11 -0.79 0.37 -0.90
C HIS A 11 0.58 0.25 -0.24
N ALA A 12 1.40 1.28 -0.36
CA ALA A 12 2.76 1.30 0.18
C ALA A 12 2.80 1.63 1.67
N HIS A 13 2.11 2.69 2.08
CA HIS A 13 2.19 3.24 3.44
C HIS A 13 0.80 3.42 4.05
N PRO A 14 0.68 3.46 5.39
CA PRO A 14 -0.53 3.93 6.05
C PRO A 14 -0.84 5.38 5.64
N ASP A 15 -2.03 5.68 5.21
CA ASP A 15 -2.62 6.90 4.66
C ASP A 15 -2.93 6.84 3.15
N ASP A 16 -2.09 6.19 2.34
CA ASP A 16 -2.27 6.10 0.90
C ASP A 16 -3.67 5.60 0.51
N GLU A 17 -4.17 4.58 1.20
CA GLU A 17 -5.48 3.99 0.95
C GLU A 17 -6.60 5.01 1.20
N THR A 18 -6.44 5.85 2.20
CA THR A 18 -7.42 6.88 2.57
C THR A 18 -7.36 8.05 1.60
N ILE A 19 -6.14 8.53 1.29
CA ILE A 19 -5.93 9.70 0.42
C ILE A 19 -6.30 9.39 -1.02
N THR A 20 -5.89 8.24 -1.55
CA THR A 20 -6.03 7.94 -2.98
C THR A 20 -7.30 7.16 -3.30
N THR A 21 -7.76 6.28 -2.42
CA THR A 21 -8.86 5.35 -2.67
C THR A 21 -9.94 5.34 -1.60
N GLY A 22 -9.89 6.22 -0.58
CA GLY A 22 -10.84 6.20 0.52
C GLY A 22 -12.31 6.32 0.10
N GLY A 23 -12.61 7.19 -0.88
CA GLY A 23 -13.95 7.29 -1.46
C GLY A 23 -14.40 6.01 -2.17
N THR A 24 -13.49 5.37 -2.90
CA THR A 24 -13.74 4.08 -3.57
C THR A 24 -13.98 2.97 -2.55
N ILE A 25 -13.15 2.89 -1.50
CA ILE A 25 -13.30 1.92 -0.41
C ILE A 25 -14.66 2.09 0.26
N ALA A 26 -15.01 3.32 0.65
CA ALA A 26 -16.29 3.61 1.31
C ALA A 26 -17.49 3.23 0.44
N ALA A 27 -17.43 3.51 -0.87
CA ALA A 27 -18.48 3.13 -1.81
C ALA A 27 -18.61 1.61 -1.92
N LEU A 28 -17.51 0.88 -2.13
CA LEU A 28 -17.50 -0.58 -2.21
C LEU A 28 -18.05 -1.24 -0.95
N VAL A 29 -17.63 -0.77 0.23
CA VAL A 29 -18.15 -1.27 1.52
C VAL A 29 -19.64 -1.00 1.65
N SER A 30 -20.11 0.20 1.27
CA SER A 30 -21.54 0.55 1.35
C SER A 30 -22.42 -0.28 0.41
N GLU A 31 -21.84 -0.75 -0.71
CA GLU A 31 -22.51 -1.66 -1.66
C GLU A 31 -22.41 -3.13 -1.26
N GLY A 32 -21.79 -3.44 -0.13
CA GLY A 32 -21.70 -4.78 0.44
C GLY A 32 -20.55 -5.61 -0.09
N ALA A 33 -19.57 -5.00 -0.75
CA ALA A 33 -18.34 -5.69 -1.15
C ALA A 33 -17.47 -6.03 0.08
N GLU A 34 -16.76 -7.13 0.00
CA GLU A 34 -15.74 -7.53 0.95
C GLU A 34 -14.41 -6.90 0.51
N VAL A 35 -13.96 -5.89 1.28
CA VAL A 35 -12.77 -5.11 0.96
C VAL A 35 -11.63 -5.51 1.88
N MET A 36 -10.48 -5.83 1.30
CA MET A 36 -9.22 -6.02 2.00
C MET A 36 -8.21 -4.94 1.60
N VAL A 37 -7.55 -4.34 2.58
CA VAL A 37 -6.41 -3.43 2.38
C VAL A 37 -5.14 -4.15 2.78
N LEU A 38 -4.16 -4.18 1.88
CA LEU A 38 -2.81 -4.68 2.09
C LEU A 38 -1.85 -3.49 2.03
N THR A 39 -1.18 -3.21 3.14
CA THR A 39 -0.21 -2.11 3.24
C THR A 39 1.20 -2.68 3.30
N ALA A 40 2.11 -2.20 2.46
CA ALA A 40 3.42 -2.83 2.29
C ALA A 40 4.36 -2.56 3.47
N THR A 41 4.39 -1.33 3.99
CA THR A 41 5.26 -0.90 5.09
C THR A 41 4.45 -0.26 6.21
N ARG A 42 5.11 0.16 7.27
CA ARG A 42 4.46 0.90 8.37
C ARG A 42 4.62 2.41 8.27
N GLY A 43 5.23 2.89 7.17
CA GLY A 43 5.45 4.33 6.95
C GLY A 43 6.42 4.94 7.95
N GLU A 44 7.33 4.16 8.49
CA GLU A 44 8.28 4.54 9.52
C GLU A 44 9.39 5.47 9.04
N GLY A 45 9.49 5.70 7.73
CA GLY A 45 10.37 6.68 7.09
C GLY A 45 9.69 8.01 6.77
N GLY A 46 8.39 8.14 7.08
CA GLY A 46 7.61 9.33 6.77
C GLY A 46 8.01 10.57 7.58
N GLU A 47 7.66 11.74 7.07
CA GLU A 47 7.85 13.01 7.76
C GLU A 47 6.88 13.15 8.95
N VAL A 48 7.39 13.61 10.09
CA VAL A 48 6.55 13.90 11.27
C VAL A 48 6.06 15.33 11.19
N ILE A 49 4.84 15.56 10.71
CA ILE A 49 4.25 16.90 10.52
C ILE A 49 3.65 17.46 11.81
N PRO A 50 2.83 16.71 12.59
CA PRO A 50 2.17 17.23 13.78
C PRO A 50 3.16 17.66 14.86
N ALA A 51 2.93 18.85 15.45
CA ALA A 51 3.84 19.42 16.44
C ALA A 51 3.94 18.60 17.72
N ASP A 52 2.85 17.93 18.11
CA ASP A 52 2.74 17.06 19.28
C ASP A 52 3.38 15.68 19.07
N LEU A 53 3.77 15.34 17.86
CA LEU A 53 4.50 14.10 17.51
C LEU A 53 5.97 14.34 17.15
N LYS A 54 6.48 15.58 17.21
CA LYS A 54 7.85 15.94 16.82
C LYS A 54 8.94 15.14 17.55
N GLN A 55 8.68 14.64 18.75
CA GLN A 55 9.58 13.74 19.48
C GLN A 55 9.82 12.40 18.78
N LEU A 56 9.02 12.07 17.76
CA LEU A 56 9.19 10.84 16.95
C LEU A 56 10.10 11.05 15.73
N GLU A 57 10.57 12.28 15.49
CA GLU A 57 11.55 12.51 14.41
C GLU A 57 12.82 11.67 14.67
N GLY A 58 13.14 10.78 13.72
CA GLY A 58 14.24 9.83 13.84
C GLY A 58 13.94 8.56 14.65
N ASP A 59 12.82 8.49 15.38
CA ASP A 59 12.35 7.25 16.03
C ASP A 59 11.43 6.45 15.08
N ARG A 60 12.03 5.73 14.13
CA ARG A 60 11.31 4.91 13.16
C ARG A 60 10.34 3.91 13.83
N ALA A 61 10.77 3.27 14.92
CA ALA A 61 9.93 2.29 15.62
C ALA A 61 8.76 2.95 16.36
N GLY A 62 8.98 4.14 16.92
CA GLY A 62 7.93 4.96 17.53
C GLY A 62 6.89 5.40 16.50
N LEU A 63 7.36 5.91 15.35
CA LEU A 63 6.51 6.36 14.27
C LEU A 63 5.69 5.19 13.68
N ALA A 64 6.31 4.01 13.45
CA ALA A 64 5.60 2.82 13.00
C ALA A 64 4.40 2.49 13.90
N ARG A 65 4.60 2.49 15.23
CA ARG A 65 3.50 2.19 16.18
C ARG A 65 2.35 3.19 16.10
N VAL A 66 2.66 4.48 15.91
CA VAL A 66 1.62 5.51 15.75
C VAL A 66 0.85 5.26 14.46
N ARG A 67 1.54 5.06 13.35
CA ARG A 67 0.92 4.83 12.04
C ARG A 67 0.13 3.51 11.95
N GLU A 68 0.54 2.47 12.69
CA GLU A 68 -0.27 1.25 12.84
C GLU A 68 -1.61 1.53 13.54
N GLN A 69 -1.63 2.47 14.51
CA GLN A 69 -2.88 2.89 15.16
C GLN A 69 -3.74 3.75 14.23
N GLU A 70 -3.13 4.69 13.51
CA GLU A 70 -3.83 5.56 12.55
C GLU A 70 -4.52 4.75 11.45
N ILE A 71 -3.82 3.80 10.82
CA ILE A 71 -4.45 2.95 9.81
C ILE A 71 -5.55 2.05 10.39
N ALA A 72 -5.39 1.54 11.59
CA ALA A 72 -6.45 0.77 12.24
C ALA A 72 -7.70 1.62 12.51
N GLU A 73 -7.55 2.92 12.80
CA GLU A 73 -8.66 3.87 12.93
C GLU A 73 -9.28 4.21 11.59
N ALA A 74 -8.46 4.43 10.56
CA ALA A 74 -8.92 4.66 9.20
C ALA A 74 -9.74 3.46 8.67
N MET A 75 -9.26 2.22 8.87
CA MET A 75 -10.00 1.01 8.48
C MET A 75 -11.37 0.92 9.18
N ARG A 76 -11.43 1.25 10.47
CA ARG A 76 -12.71 1.30 11.19
C ARG A 76 -13.65 2.37 10.65
N ALA A 77 -13.13 3.55 10.34
CA ALA A 77 -13.93 4.66 9.78
C ALA A 77 -14.47 4.34 8.39
N LEU A 78 -13.67 3.66 7.54
CA LEU A 78 -14.03 3.22 6.20
C LEU A 78 -14.90 1.96 6.18
N GLY A 79 -15.09 1.28 7.34
CA GLY A 79 -15.85 0.03 7.44
C GLY A 79 -15.10 -1.20 6.91
N VAL A 80 -13.80 -1.10 6.69
CA VAL A 80 -12.93 -2.20 6.25
C VAL A 80 -12.66 -3.14 7.42
N ARG A 81 -12.91 -4.44 7.21
CA ARG A 81 -12.74 -5.48 8.23
C ARG A 81 -11.45 -6.27 8.07
N MET A 82 -10.86 -6.26 6.89
CA MET A 82 -9.65 -7.00 6.56
C MET A 82 -8.52 -6.03 6.19
N HIS A 83 -7.56 -5.93 7.08
CA HIS A 83 -6.32 -5.21 6.86
C HIS A 83 -5.15 -6.05 7.34
N THR A 84 -4.05 -6.03 6.60
CA THR A 84 -2.78 -6.64 7.02
C THR A 84 -1.60 -5.90 6.41
N PHE A 85 -0.45 -6.02 7.06
CA PHE A 85 0.82 -5.60 6.49
C PHE A 85 1.45 -6.71 5.66
N LEU A 86 2.11 -6.35 4.56
CA LEU A 86 2.77 -7.27 3.65
C LEU A 86 3.85 -8.08 4.40
N GLY A 87 3.92 -9.37 4.10
CA GLY A 87 4.83 -10.32 4.75
C GLY A 87 4.31 -10.86 6.09
N GLY A 88 3.24 -10.29 6.65
CA GLY A 88 2.59 -10.77 7.87
C GLY A 88 3.57 -10.91 9.04
N THR A 89 3.70 -12.12 9.59
CA THR A 89 4.64 -12.44 10.67
C THR A 89 5.98 -12.99 10.18
N THR A 90 6.15 -13.20 8.87
CA THR A 90 7.32 -13.87 8.31
C THR A 90 8.41 -12.90 7.84
N ARG A 91 8.02 -11.72 7.42
CA ARG A 91 8.92 -10.68 6.93
C ARG A 91 8.34 -9.29 7.17
N THR A 92 9.20 -8.35 7.53
CA THR A 92 8.86 -6.92 7.57
C THR A 92 9.54 -6.23 6.39
N PHE A 93 8.76 -5.47 5.63
CA PHE A 93 9.26 -4.53 4.63
C PHE A 93 9.23 -3.14 5.25
N GLU A 94 10.28 -2.37 5.02
CA GLU A 94 10.45 -1.05 5.61
C GLU A 94 10.24 0.04 4.58
N ASP A 95 9.68 1.15 5.03
CA ASP A 95 9.55 2.38 4.25
C ASP A 95 10.95 2.83 3.79
N SER A 96 11.11 3.00 2.49
CA SER A 96 12.38 3.34 1.86
C SER A 96 12.77 4.80 2.09
N GLY A 97 11.79 5.63 2.49
CA GLY A 97 11.95 7.07 2.47
C GLY A 97 12.07 7.64 1.06
N MET A 98 12.00 8.95 0.94
CA MET A 98 12.18 9.64 -0.32
C MET A 98 12.89 10.98 -0.15
N GLU A 99 13.41 11.50 -1.26
CA GLU A 99 13.91 12.87 -1.39
C GLU A 99 13.26 13.53 -2.60
N TRP A 100 13.02 14.84 -2.52
CA TRP A 100 12.54 15.59 -3.68
C TRP A 100 13.69 15.91 -4.63
N GLY A 101 13.58 15.46 -5.87
CA GLY A 101 14.52 15.82 -6.92
C GLY A 101 14.35 17.29 -7.38
N PRO A 102 15.36 17.85 -8.07
CA PRO A 102 15.29 19.22 -8.60
C PRO A 102 14.20 19.42 -9.67
N ASP A 103 13.69 18.34 -10.21
CA ASP A 103 12.59 18.28 -11.18
C ASP A 103 11.19 18.17 -10.54
N GLY A 104 11.12 18.17 -9.19
CA GLY A 104 9.88 18.05 -8.44
C GLY A 104 9.33 16.62 -8.33
N HIS A 105 10.08 15.62 -8.80
CA HIS A 105 9.72 14.22 -8.63
C HIS A 105 10.37 13.60 -7.41
N ALA A 106 9.67 12.68 -6.74
CA ALA A 106 10.22 11.91 -5.65
C ALA A 106 11.30 10.93 -6.16
N ARG A 107 12.33 10.72 -5.35
CA ARG A 107 13.45 9.80 -5.61
C ARG A 107 13.73 9.00 -4.34
N PRO A 108 14.38 7.82 -4.45
CA PRO A 108 14.82 7.07 -3.28
C PRO A 108 15.71 7.93 -2.37
N ALA A 109 15.53 7.80 -1.05
CA ALA A 109 16.40 8.45 -0.08
C ALA A 109 17.88 8.00 -0.27
N ALA A 110 18.82 8.89 0.02
CA ALA A 110 20.24 8.60 -0.12
C ALA A 110 20.72 7.45 0.80
N SER A 111 20.02 7.22 1.90
CA SER A 111 20.32 6.12 2.83
C SER A 111 19.06 5.29 3.06
N MET A 112 19.13 4.00 2.78
CA MET A 112 18.04 3.05 2.98
C MET A 112 18.54 1.88 3.84
N THR A 113 17.61 1.21 4.54
CA THR A 113 17.88 -0.04 5.25
C THR A 113 17.97 -1.22 4.26
N ASP A 114 18.52 -2.33 4.71
CA ASP A 114 18.57 -3.57 3.91
C ASP A 114 17.16 -4.15 3.63
N ASN A 115 16.16 -3.78 4.45
CA ASN A 115 14.77 -4.20 4.31
C ASN A 115 13.89 -3.17 3.60
N ALA A 116 14.47 -2.09 3.07
CA ALA A 116 13.74 -1.06 2.33
C ALA A 116 12.96 -1.70 1.17
N LEU A 117 11.67 -1.33 1.07
CA LEU A 117 10.75 -1.94 0.12
C LEU A 117 11.24 -1.78 -1.33
N CYS A 118 11.65 -0.57 -1.72
CA CYS A 118 12.12 -0.32 -3.09
C CYS A 118 13.46 -0.98 -3.40
N ALA A 119 14.30 -1.30 -2.40
CA ALA A 119 15.57 -2.02 -2.55
C ALA A 119 15.38 -3.55 -2.58
N THR A 120 14.26 -4.05 -2.08
CA THR A 120 13.96 -5.48 -2.09
C THR A 120 13.66 -5.95 -3.51
N ASP A 121 14.15 -7.15 -3.86
CA ASP A 121 13.85 -7.79 -5.16
C ASP A 121 12.33 -7.85 -5.41
N VAL A 122 11.91 -7.39 -6.57
CA VAL A 122 10.49 -7.28 -6.94
C VAL A 122 9.77 -8.62 -6.90
N THR A 123 10.44 -9.71 -7.30
CA THR A 123 9.85 -11.07 -7.28
C THR A 123 9.55 -11.51 -5.85
N THR A 124 10.41 -11.12 -4.90
CA THR A 124 10.19 -11.40 -3.48
C THR A 124 8.94 -10.68 -2.97
N VAL A 125 8.80 -9.40 -3.26
CA VAL A 125 7.61 -8.62 -2.89
C VAL A 125 6.36 -9.21 -3.58
N ALA A 126 6.45 -9.51 -4.87
CA ALA A 126 5.36 -10.05 -5.67
C ALA A 126 4.84 -11.39 -5.13
N ARG A 127 5.71 -12.29 -4.67
CA ARG A 127 5.29 -13.57 -4.09
C ARG A 127 4.46 -13.41 -2.82
N HIS A 128 4.78 -12.43 -1.98
CA HIS A 128 3.98 -12.14 -0.80
C HIS A 128 2.60 -11.57 -1.16
N ILE A 129 2.52 -10.73 -2.20
CA ILE A 129 1.24 -10.21 -2.69
C ILE A 129 0.43 -11.33 -3.36
N ALA A 130 1.06 -12.18 -4.18
CA ALA A 130 0.41 -13.30 -4.85
C ALA A 130 -0.25 -14.26 -3.83
N ALA A 131 0.43 -14.54 -2.73
CA ALA A 131 -0.14 -15.37 -1.66
C ALA A 131 -1.41 -14.75 -1.04
N VAL A 132 -1.49 -13.42 -0.96
CA VAL A 132 -2.70 -12.72 -0.50
C VAL A 132 -3.81 -12.80 -1.55
N ILE A 133 -3.46 -12.65 -2.85
CA ILE A 133 -4.41 -12.80 -3.96
C ILE A 133 -5.01 -14.22 -3.94
N ASP A 134 -4.18 -15.24 -3.80
CA ASP A 134 -4.63 -16.64 -3.77
C ASP A 134 -5.50 -16.97 -2.55
N ALA A 135 -5.20 -16.37 -1.40
CA ALA A 135 -5.98 -16.57 -0.18
C ALA A 135 -7.33 -15.84 -0.19
N LEU A 136 -7.38 -14.63 -0.79
CA LEU A 136 -8.60 -13.82 -0.84
C LEU A 136 -9.47 -14.14 -2.04
N GLU A 137 -8.88 -14.60 -3.13
CA GLU A 137 -9.55 -14.83 -4.42
C GLU A 137 -10.34 -13.60 -4.90
N PRO A 138 -9.71 -12.41 -5.06
CA PRO A 138 -10.41 -11.15 -5.30
C PRO A 138 -10.95 -11.07 -6.73
N HIS A 139 -12.10 -10.43 -6.91
CA HIS A 139 -12.66 -10.08 -8.22
C HIS A 139 -11.96 -8.87 -8.84
N ALA A 140 -11.33 -8.03 -8.00
CA ALA A 140 -10.48 -6.93 -8.43
C ALA A 140 -9.30 -6.72 -7.48
N VAL A 141 -8.14 -6.40 -8.05
CA VAL A 141 -6.96 -5.92 -7.35
C VAL A 141 -6.71 -4.49 -7.81
N ILE A 142 -6.55 -3.57 -6.86
CA ILE A 142 -6.36 -2.13 -7.12
C ILE A 142 -5.01 -1.70 -6.54
N THR A 143 -4.20 -0.99 -7.32
CA THR A 143 -2.92 -0.45 -6.88
C THR A 143 -2.59 0.83 -7.64
N TYR A 144 -1.41 1.41 -7.44
CA TYR A 144 -0.95 2.62 -8.14
C TYR A 144 -0.76 2.39 -9.64
N ALA A 145 -0.83 3.48 -10.42
CA ALA A 145 -0.31 3.53 -11.79
C ALA A 145 1.22 3.35 -11.81
N ALA A 146 1.79 3.11 -13.00
CA ALA A 146 3.20 2.76 -13.16
C ALA A 146 4.19 3.80 -12.62
N ASN A 147 3.80 5.07 -12.63
CA ASN A 147 4.60 6.17 -12.09
C ASN A 147 4.50 6.33 -10.56
N GLY A 148 3.68 5.50 -9.88
CA GLY A 148 3.44 5.60 -8.44
C GLY A 148 2.74 6.90 -8.00
N GLY A 149 1.99 7.54 -8.90
CA GLY A 149 1.36 8.84 -8.69
C GLY A 149 2.35 10.00 -8.86
N TYR A 150 3.16 10.28 -7.85
CA TYR A 150 4.16 11.36 -7.85
C TYR A 150 5.62 10.86 -7.88
N GLY A 151 5.83 9.58 -8.16
CA GLY A 151 7.15 8.98 -8.30
C GLY A 151 7.76 8.43 -7.01
N HIS A 152 6.98 8.28 -5.93
CA HIS A 152 7.50 7.66 -4.70
C HIS A 152 8.07 6.27 -5.01
N PRO A 153 9.32 5.96 -4.61
CA PRO A 153 9.98 4.70 -4.98
C PRO A 153 9.22 3.46 -4.49
N ASP A 154 8.59 3.53 -3.32
CA ASP A 154 7.79 2.42 -2.79
C ASP A 154 6.46 2.26 -3.54
N HIS A 155 5.82 3.35 -4.01
CA HIS A 155 4.62 3.26 -4.84
C HIS A 155 4.91 2.60 -6.18
N VAL A 156 6.04 2.96 -6.82
CA VAL A 156 6.51 2.32 -8.05
C VAL A 156 6.79 0.84 -7.79
N ARG A 157 7.47 0.50 -6.68
CA ARG A 157 7.74 -0.89 -6.31
C ARG A 157 6.45 -1.68 -6.05
N VAL A 158 5.47 -1.10 -5.39
CA VAL A 158 4.16 -1.74 -5.15
C VAL A 158 3.41 -1.97 -6.45
N HIS A 159 3.45 -0.99 -7.38
CA HIS A 159 2.88 -1.18 -8.72
C HIS A 159 3.54 -2.38 -9.45
N GLU A 160 4.87 -2.38 -9.56
CA GLU A 160 5.63 -3.44 -10.23
C GLU A 160 5.34 -4.82 -9.62
N ALA A 161 5.42 -4.89 -8.27
CA ALA A 161 5.22 -6.13 -7.54
C ALA A 161 3.77 -6.64 -7.63
N THR A 162 2.77 -5.74 -7.57
CA THR A 162 1.35 -6.14 -7.67
C THR A 162 1.02 -6.60 -9.08
N THR A 163 1.55 -5.94 -10.11
CA THR A 163 1.40 -6.37 -11.51
C THR A 163 1.99 -7.77 -11.71
N MET A 164 3.22 -7.98 -11.24
CA MET A 164 3.87 -9.30 -11.29
C MET A 164 3.10 -10.35 -10.46
N ALA A 165 2.62 -9.98 -9.27
CA ALA A 165 1.87 -10.87 -8.40
C ALA A 165 0.57 -11.35 -9.04
N PHE A 166 -0.12 -10.47 -9.77
CA PHE A 166 -1.33 -10.81 -10.49
C PHE A 166 -1.09 -11.88 -11.56
N ASP A 167 0.10 -11.85 -12.19
CA ASP A 167 0.52 -12.87 -13.14
C ASP A 167 1.03 -14.16 -12.47
N LEU A 168 1.59 -14.07 -11.27
CA LEU A 168 2.13 -15.22 -10.52
C LEU A 168 1.07 -15.99 -9.74
N ALA A 169 0.01 -15.32 -9.28
CA ALA A 169 -1.06 -15.92 -8.48
C ALA A 169 -1.71 -17.10 -9.21
N GLU A 170 -2.20 -18.09 -8.49
CA GLU A 170 -2.99 -19.20 -9.04
C GLU A 170 -4.42 -18.76 -9.38
N TRP A 171 -4.97 -17.79 -8.63
CA TRP A 171 -6.26 -17.17 -8.88
C TRP A 171 -6.24 -16.33 -10.16
N ARG A 172 -7.16 -16.61 -11.13
CA ARG A 172 -7.11 -16.02 -12.50
C ARG A 172 -8.33 -15.21 -12.91
N THR A 173 -9.34 -15.09 -12.07
CA THR A 173 -10.61 -14.50 -12.49
C THR A 173 -10.77 -13.04 -12.11
N GLY A 174 -9.79 -12.46 -11.42
CA GLY A 174 -9.78 -11.06 -11.02
C GLY A 174 -9.46 -10.07 -12.16
N ARG A 175 -9.66 -8.79 -11.86
CA ARG A 175 -9.21 -7.66 -12.69
C ARG A 175 -8.12 -6.90 -11.94
N LEU A 176 -7.08 -6.47 -12.65
CA LEU A 176 -6.08 -5.55 -12.13
C LEU A 176 -6.43 -4.13 -12.59
N LEU A 177 -6.57 -3.22 -11.63
CA LEU A 177 -6.93 -1.83 -11.84
C LEU A 177 -5.87 -0.91 -11.24
N TYR A 178 -5.64 0.22 -11.88
CA TYR A 178 -4.66 1.21 -11.44
C TYR A 178 -5.34 2.52 -11.06
N VAL A 179 -4.89 3.11 -9.96
CA VAL A 179 -5.28 4.45 -9.53
C VAL A 179 -4.39 5.45 -10.26
N ASP A 180 -5.01 6.33 -11.03
CA ASP A 180 -4.31 7.41 -11.72
C ASP A 180 -5.04 8.73 -11.50
N THR A 181 -4.29 9.84 -11.51
CA THR A 181 -4.86 11.17 -11.44
C THR A 181 -4.84 11.77 -12.86
N PRO A 182 -6.01 12.16 -13.42
CA PRO A 182 -6.04 12.78 -14.73
C PRO A 182 -5.15 14.03 -14.77
N THR A 183 -4.31 14.13 -15.80
CA THR A 183 -3.41 15.28 -16.00
C THR A 183 -4.12 16.49 -16.62
N GLU A 184 -5.35 16.30 -17.09
CA GLU A 184 -6.20 17.37 -17.66
C GLU A 184 -7.58 17.32 -16.99
N VAL A 185 -7.95 18.40 -16.34
CA VAL A 185 -9.32 18.71 -15.88
C VAL A 185 -9.73 20.02 -16.53
#